data_2fc4595540325d4821bb8f13b832ce57
#
_entry.id   2fc4595540325d4821bb8f13b832ce57
#
_cell.length_a   1.000
_cell.length_b   1.000
_cell.length_c   1.000
_cell.angle_alpha   90.00
_cell.angle_beta   90.00
_cell.angle_gamma   90.00
#
_symmetry.space_group_name_H-M   'P 1'
#
loop_
_entity.id
_entity.type
_entity.pdbx_description
1 polymer ?
#
loop_
_entity_poly.entity_id
_entity_poly.type
_entity_poly.pdbx_seq_one_letter_code
_entity_poly.pdbx_strand_id
1 'polypeptide(L)'
;MTTLFRNALVVAMDDVNRSKPFRSDVLVVDDRITEVGPDLPVPDGADVIDCTHRLLMPGLVNAHVHSWEALFKGRYDNLPLELWMLLSYPILGLEPMSDRLIYLRTLLVGMESLRNGATCLLDDVIEMPTQSLTALETVFRGYEDIGIRANCSGNIVNRPYIDTIPYVDEMVPADLLAEARAVSPLSTEDYLQFSKEALTRFDGRAGRLRYVIAPSGPQRCTDELFIAANELSLEHDTTFHVHVLETKMQAVTGREFYGSTLVEYLDSLGVLTDRATLAHGIWLTAGDV
;
A
#
# COMPACT_ATOMS: atom_id res chain seq x y z
N MET A 1 -4.96 -15.68 -25.91
CA MET A 1 -6.21 -16.28 -25.38
C MET A 1 -7.34 -15.32 -25.70
N THR A 2 -8.49 -15.80 -26.25
CA THR A 2 -9.60 -14.94 -26.62
C THR A 2 -10.84 -15.35 -25.83
N THR A 3 -11.49 -14.41 -25.16
CA THR A 3 -12.68 -14.66 -24.35
C THR A 3 -13.78 -13.66 -24.72
N LEU A 4 -14.98 -14.16 -25.02
CA LEU A 4 -16.18 -13.34 -25.25
C LEU A 4 -17.14 -13.50 -24.06
N PHE A 5 -17.32 -12.42 -23.31
CA PHE A 5 -18.36 -12.32 -22.29
C PHE A 5 -19.65 -11.85 -22.94
N ARG A 6 -20.68 -12.70 -22.97
CA ARG A 6 -21.92 -12.45 -23.71
C ARG A 6 -23.07 -12.06 -22.79
N ASN A 7 -23.89 -11.08 -23.24
CA ASN A 7 -25.10 -10.62 -22.55
C ASN A 7 -24.86 -10.06 -21.13
N ALA A 8 -23.68 -9.52 -20.83
CA ALA A 8 -23.38 -8.98 -19.52
C ALA A 8 -24.16 -7.69 -19.24
N LEU A 9 -24.49 -7.46 -17.96
CA LEU A 9 -24.77 -6.13 -17.48
C LEU A 9 -23.41 -5.47 -17.16
N VAL A 10 -22.96 -4.55 -18.02
CA VAL A 10 -21.62 -3.96 -17.96
C VAL A 10 -21.66 -2.65 -17.19
N VAL A 11 -20.73 -2.47 -16.24
CA VAL A 11 -20.39 -1.17 -15.65
C VAL A 11 -18.97 -0.85 -16.08
N ALA A 12 -18.81 -0.01 -17.10
CA ALA A 12 -17.51 0.21 -17.73
C ALA A 12 -16.59 1.14 -16.94
N MET A 13 -17.15 2.02 -16.13
CA MET A 13 -16.42 3.07 -15.38
C MET A 13 -15.56 3.97 -16.30
N ASP A 14 -15.99 4.10 -17.57
CA ASP A 14 -15.36 4.95 -18.57
C ASP A 14 -15.93 6.39 -18.54
N ASP A 15 -15.34 7.29 -19.32
CA ASP A 15 -15.74 8.71 -19.36
C ASP A 15 -17.15 8.92 -19.95
N VAL A 16 -17.65 7.96 -20.73
CA VAL A 16 -18.96 8.03 -21.41
C VAL A 16 -20.07 7.49 -20.52
N ASN A 17 -19.91 6.27 -20.02
CA ASN A 17 -20.95 5.54 -19.29
C ASN A 17 -20.82 5.73 -17.78
N ARG A 18 -19.62 6.06 -17.30
CA ARG A 18 -19.32 6.17 -15.87
C ARG A 18 -19.80 4.92 -15.11
N SER A 19 -20.58 5.09 -14.06
CA SER A 19 -21.15 4.01 -13.26
C SER A 19 -22.55 3.52 -13.76
N LYS A 20 -23.04 3.98 -14.92
CA LYS A 20 -24.35 3.56 -15.44
C LYS A 20 -24.22 2.17 -16.07
N PRO A 21 -24.99 1.17 -15.60
CA PRO A 21 -24.97 -0.15 -16.20
C PRO A 21 -25.69 -0.17 -17.54
N PHE A 22 -25.15 -0.93 -18.49
CA PHE A 22 -25.78 -1.18 -19.79
C PHE A 22 -25.55 -2.64 -20.22
N ARG A 23 -26.43 -3.18 -21.07
CA ARG A 23 -26.25 -4.53 -21.59
C ARG A 23 -25.35 -4.53 -22.81
N SER A 24 -24.36 -5.43 -22.79
CA SER A 24 -23.38 -5.54 -23.88
C SER A 24 -22.65 -6.87 -23.82
N ASP A 25 -22.01 -7.23 -24.93
CA ASP A 25 -20.95 -8.21 -24.98
C ASP A 25 -19.59 -7.50 -24.76
N VAL A 26 -18.60 -8.23 -24.26
CA VAL A 26 -17.24 -7.73 -24.09
C VAL A 26 -16.25 -8.77 -24.62
N LEU A 27 -15.45 -8.37 -25.60
CA LEU A 27 -14.39 -9.20 -26.18
C LEU A 27 -13.05 -8.85 -25.54
N VAL A 28 -12.38 -9.88 -25.01
CA VAL A 28 -11.04 -9.78 -24.47
C VAL A 28 -10.10 -10.64 -25.30
N VAL A 29 -9.02 -10.03 -25.77
CA VAL A 29 -7.93 -10.73 -26.46
C VAL A 29 -6.66 -10.55 -25.63
N ASP A 30 -6.08 -11.67 -25.22
CA ASP A 30 -4.95 -11.74 -24.30
C ASP A 30 -5.23 -10.97 -22.99
N ASP A 31 -4.63 -9.80 -22.79
CA ASP A 31 -4.75 -8.96 -21.59
C ASP A 31 -5.53 -7.66 -21.85
N ARG A 32 -6.23 -7.55 -23.01
CA ARG A 32 -6.89 -6.31 -23.43
C ARG A 32 -8.37 -6.53 -23.75
N ILE A 33 -9.19 -5.61 -23.29
CA ILE A 33 -10.55 -5.43 -23.80
C ILE A 33 -10.42 -4.79 -25.19
N THR A 34 -10.81 -5.53 -26.22
CA THR A 34 -10.68 -5.08 -27.62
C THR A 34 -11.96 -4.53 -28.19
N GLU A 35 -13.11 -5.00 -27.69
CA GLU A 35 -14.40 -4.53 -28.17
C GLU A 35 -15.48 -4.64 -27.08
N VAL A 36 -16.37 -3.64 -27.04
CA VAL A 36 -17.58 -3.63 -26.21
C VAL A 36 -18.72 -3.20 -27.08
N GLY A 37 -19.71 -4.05 -27.27
CA GLY A 37 -20.86 -3.79 -28.15
C GLY A 37 -21.93 -4.88 -28.08
N PRO A 38 -23.15 -4.60 -28.57
CA PRO A 38 -24.19 -5.62 -28.65
C PRO A 38 -23.87 -6.64 -29.75
N ASP A 39 -24.24 -7.90 -29.51
CA ASP A 39 -24.23 -8.98 -30.53
C ASP A 39 -22.88 -9.17 -31.24
N LEU A 40 -21.76 -9.09 -30.50
CA LEU A 40 -20.42 -9.26 -31.07
C LEU A 40 -20.29 -10.65 -31.76
N PRO A 41 -19.62 -10.75 -32.92
CA PRO A 41 -19.30 -12.04 -33.50
C PRO A 41 -18.41 -12.87 -32.59
N VAL A 42 -18.60 -14.20 -32.60
CA VAL A 42 -17.72 -15.12 -31.86
C VAL A 42 -16.46 -15.36 -32.70
N PRO A 43 -15.29 -14.92 -32.25
CA PRO A 43 -14.04 -15.25 -32.96
C PRO A 43 -13.77 -16.75 -32.94
N ASP A 44 -13.11 -17.25 -33.97
CA ASP A 44 -12.70 -18.66 -34.02
C ASP A 44 -11.82 -19.04 -32.84
N GLY A 45 -12.21 -20.11 -32.14
CA GLY A 45 -11.47 -20.62 -30.99
C GLY A 45 -11.60 -19.79 -29.70
N ALA A 46 -12.54 -18.81 -29.64
CA ALA A 46 -12.79 -18.04 -28.44
C ALA A 46 -13.58 -18.84 -27.39
N ASP A 47 -13.20 -18.68 -26.11
CA ASP A 47 -14.01 -19.11 -24.98
C ASP A 47 -15.21 -18.17 -24.84
N VAL A 48 -16.44 -18.71 -24.87
CA VAL A 48 -17.67 -17.91 -24.70
C VAL A 48 -18.24 -18.12 -23.30
N ILE A 49 -18.38 -17.03 -22.55
CA ILE A 49 -18.96 -17.04 -21.21
C ILE A 49 -20.32 -16.34 -21.25
N ASP A 50 -21.40 -17.08 -20.98
CA ASP A 50 -22.73 -16.49 -20.82
C ASP A 50 -22.82 -15.70 -19.51
N CYS A 51 -23.08 -14.40 -19.64
CA CYS A 51 -23.22 -13.44 -18.55
C CYS A 51 -24.64 -12.88 -18.42
N THR A 52 -25.67 -13.58 -18.90
CA THR A 52 -27.07 -13.11 -18.98
C THR A 52 -27.59 -12.54 -17.65
N HIS A 53 -27.19 -13.09 -16.51
CA HIS A 53 -27.59 -12.61 -15.17
C HIS A 53 -26.41 -12.16 -14.33
N ARG A 54 -25.34 -11.74 -14.98
CA ARG A 54 -24.09 -11.33 -14.31
C ARG A 54 -23.80 -9.86 -14.57
N LEU A 55 -23.16 -9.25 -13.57
CA LEU A 55 -22.53 -7.95 -13.67
C LEU A 55 -21.07 -8.15 -14.08
N LEU A 56 -20.64 -7.45 -15.12
CA LEU A 56 -19.24 -7.34 -15.53
C LEU A 56 -18.76 -5.92 -15.24
N MET A 57 -17.75 -5.81 -14.41
CA MET A 57 -17.18 -4.52 -13.98
C MET A 57 -15.67 -4.64 -13.82
N PRO A 58 -14.91 -3.53 -13.81
CA PRO A 58 -13.51 -3.55 -13.42
C PRO A 58 -13.33 -4.20 -12.06
N GLY A 59 -12.23 -4.94 -11.88
CA GLY A 59 -11.89 -5.48 -10.58
C GLY A 59 -11.68 -4.37 -9.55
N LEU A 60 -11.98 -4.67 -8.30
CA LEU A 60 -11.78 -3.72 -7.21
C LEU A 60 -10.29 -3.41 -7.02
N VAL A 61 -10.01 -2.21 -6.52
CA VAL A 61 -8.66 -1.78 -6.12
C VAL A 61 -8.61 -1.74 -4.60
N ASN A 62 -7.73 -2.54 -4.00
CA ASN A 62 -7.38 -2.42 -2.59
C ASN A 62 -6.27 -1.38 -2.46
N ALA A 63 -6.64 -0.16 -2.07
CA ALA A 63 -5.74 0.99 -2.06
C ALA A 63 -4.72 0.98 -0.90
N HIS A 64 -4.84 0.05 0.06
CA HIS A 64 -3.90 -0.05 1.17
C HIS A 64 -4.00 -1.40 1.88
N VAL A 65 -2.88 -2.09 1.98
CA VAL A 65 -2.73 -3.34 2.74
C VAL A 65 -1.27 -3.48 3.21
N HIS A 66 -1.05 -4.24 4.27
CA HIS A 66 0.28 -4.68 4.71
C HIS A 66 0.35 -6.21 4.63
N SER A 67 1.13 -6.75 3.70
CA SER A 67 1.29 -8.21 3.58
C SER A 67 1.97 -8.84 4.80
N TRP A 68 2.77 -8.08 5.55
CA TRP A 68 3.35 -8.50 6.83
C TRP A 68 2.30 -9.07 7.78
N GLU A 69 1.15 -8.42 7.86
CA GLU A 69 0.11 -8.70 8.84
C GLU A 69 -0.75 -9.93 8.50
N ALA A 70 -0.61 -10.47 7.29
CA ALA A 70 -1.41 -11.61 6.84
C ALA A 70 -1.35 -12.81 7.78
N LEU A 71 -0.21 -13.01 8.45
CA LEU A 71 0.02 -14.10 9.39
C LEU A 71 -0.45 -13.81 10.82
N PHE A 72 -0.91 -12.56 11.10
CA PHE A 72 -1.30 -12.11 12.43
C PHE A 72 -2.81 -11.92 12.60
N LYS A 73 -3.60 -12.23 11.58
CA LYS A 73 -5.07 -12.08 11.61
C LYS A 73 -5.68 -12.76 12.83
N GLY A 74 -6.50 -12.01 13.58
CA GLY A 74 -7.17 -12.48 14.80
C GLY A 74 -6.26 -12.68 16.02
N ARG A 75 -4.97 -12.27 15.93
CA ARG A 75 -4.03 -12.47 17.03
C ARG A 75 -4.08 -11.36 18.10
N TYR A 76 -4.36 -10.14 17.68
CA TYR A 76 -4.31 -8.94 18.53
C TYR A 76 -5.57 -8.09 18.35
N ASP A 77 -6.73 -8.63 18.76
CA ASP A 77 -8.02 -7.97 18.61
C ASP A 77 -8.23 -6.82 19.61
N ASN A 78 -8.92 -5.78 19.18
CA ASN A 78 -9.39 -4.67 20.00
C ASN A 78 -8.31 -3.86 20.73
N LEU A 79 -7.11 -3.80 20.17
CA LEU A 79 -6.03 -2.94 20.69
C LEU A 79 -6.01 -1.59 19.96
N PRO A 80 -5.71 -0.48 20.66
CA PRO A 80 -5.31 0.75 19.99
C PRO A 80 -4.09 0.49 19.10
N LEU A 81 -3.99 1.20 17.96
CA LEU A 81 -2.92 1.00 16.99
C LEU A 81 -1.53 1.04 17.63
N GLU A 82 -1.30 2.00 18.51
CA GLU A 82 0.00 2.22 19.13
C GLU A 82 0.47 1.02 19.95
N LEU A 83 -0.44 0.36 20.66
CA LEU A 83 -0.17 -0.89 21.39
C LEU A 83 -0.11 -2.09 20.45
N TRP A 84 -1.01 -2.14 19.47
CA TRP A 84 -1.03 -3.20 18.46
C TRP A 84 0.29 -3.24 17.67
N MET A 85 0.83 -2.07 17.30
CA MET A 85 2.11 -1.99 16.60
C MET A 85 3.27 -2.50 17.45
N LEU A 86 3.33 -2.21 18.74
CA LEU A 86 4.38 -2.73 19.61
C LEU A 86 4.37 -4.26 19.71
N LEU A 87 3.22 -4.90 19.47
CA LEU A 87 3.08 -6.36 19.48
C LEU A 87 3.30 -6.98 18.09
N SER A 88 2.88 -6.29 17.04
CA SER A 88 2.99 -6.77 15.65
C SER A 88 4.35 -6.44 15.02
N TYR A 89 4.97 -5.38 15.48
CA TYR A 89 6.28 -4.87 15.06
C TYR A 89 7.16 -4.60 16.29
N PRO A 90 7.58 -5.64 17.03
CA PRO A 90 8.36 -5.46 18.25
C PRO A 90 9.65 -4.69 17.97
N ILE A 91 9.97 -3.71 18.81
CA ILE A 91 11.17 -2.90 18.67
C ILE A 91 12.42 -3.74 19.01
N LEU A 92 12.28 -4.65 19.99
CA LEU A 92 13.39 -5.43 20.52
C LEU A 92 13.21 -6.92 20.24
N GLY A 93 14.30 -7.61 19.95
CA GLY A 93 14.34 -9.08 19.86
C GLY A 93 13.60 -9.68 18.65
N LEU A 94 13.33 -8.89 17.61
CA LEU A 94 12.72 -9.40 16.40
C LEU A 94 13.75 -9.97 15.44
N GLU A 95 13.55 -11.24 15.05
CA GLU A 95 14.33 -11.89 14.00
C GLU A 95 13.71 -11.63 12.63
N PRO A 96 14.53 -11.47 11.58
CA PRO A 96 14.02 -11.30 10.22
C PRO A 96 13.15 -12.48 9.80
N MET A 97 12.04 -12.18 9.09
CA MET A 97 11.22 -13.23 8.50
C MET A 97 12.00 -13.91 7.37
N SER A 98 11.93 -15.25 7.30
CA SER A 98 12.58 -15.97 6.21
C SER A 98 11.94 -15.65 4.86
N ASP A 99 12.72 -15.69 3.77
CA ASP A 99 12.21 -15.48 2.39
C ASP A 99 11.02 -16.39 2.07
N ARG A 100 11.03 -17.62 2.61
CA ARG A 100 9.91 -18.55 2.44
C ARG A 100 8.62 -18.02 3.05
N LEU A 101 8.66 -17.45 4.24
CA LEU A 101 7.49 -16.88 4.89
C LEU A 101 7.06 -15.57 4.22
N ILE A 102 8.00 -14.72 3.81
CA ILE A 102 7.71 -13.51 3.04
C ILE A 102 6.96 -13.88 1.76
N TYR A 103 7.43 -14.86 1.01
CA TYR A 103 6.77 -15.35 -0.19
C TYR A 103 5.35 -15.87 0.09
N LEU A 104 5.19 -16.71 1.11
CA LEU A 104 3.90 -17.32 1.45
C LEU A 104 2.87 -16.29 1.93
N ARG A 105 3.24 -15.33 2.76
CA ARG A 105 2.32 -14.26 3.19
C ARG A 105 1.87 -13.41 2.01
N THR A 106 2.79 -13.11 1.07
CA THR A 106 2.49 -12.35 -0.14
C THR A 106 1.49 -13.09 -1.03
N LEU A 107 1.72 -14.39 -1.27
CA LEU A 107 0.75 -15.23 -1.98
C LEU A 107 -0.61 -15.24 -1.29
N LEU A 108 -0.64 -15.34 0.04
CA LEU A 108 -1.88 -15.37 0.82
C LEU A 108 -2.69 -14.09 0.60
N VAL A 109 -2.06 -12.92 0.71
CA VAL A 109 -2.70 -11.62 0.47
C VAL A 109 -3.20 -11.49 -0.97
N GLY A 110 -2.37 -11.89 -1.95
CA GLY A 110 -2.76 -11.86 -3.35
C GLY A 110 -3.95 -12.78 -3.65
N MET A 111 -3.94 -14.02 -3.14
CA MET A 111 -5.04 -14.96 -3.30
C MET A 111 -6.34 -14.46 -2.65
N GLU A 112 -6.27 -13.96 -1.43
CA GLU A 112 -7.44 -13.41 -0.74
C GLU A 112 -8.00 -12.20 -1.48
N SER A 113 -7.13 -11.30 -1.97
CA SER A 113 -7.53 -10.14 -2.77
C SER A 113 -8.29 -10.57 -4.03
N LEU A 114 -7.73 -11.47 -4.82
CA LEU A 114 -8.39 -11.98 -6.04
C LEU A 114 -9.70 -12.70 -5.75
N ARG A 115 -9.76 -13.53 -4.70
CA ARG A 115 -11.00 -14.22 -4.30
C ARG A 115 -12.11 -13.26 -3.85
N ASN A 116 -11.75 -12.09 -3.36
CA ASN A 116 -12.70 -11.03 -2.97
C ASN A 116 -12.93 -9.98 -4.08
N GLY A 117 -12.42 -10.22 -5.29
CA GLY A 117 -12.66 -9.37 -6.46
C GLY A 117 -11.70 -8.19 -6.59
N ALA A 118 -10.70 -8.06 -5.72
CA ALA A 118 -9.65 -7.06 -5.90
C ALA A 118 -8.58 -7.58 -6.86
N THR A 119 -8.40 -6.88 -7.99
CA THR A 119 -7.43 -7.25 -9.05
C THR A 119 -6.19 -6.37 -9.05
N CYS A 120 -6.20 -5.35 -8.21
CA CYS A 120 -5.06 -4.45 -7.97
C CYS A 120 -4.97 -4.15 -6.48
N LEU A 121 -3.76 -4.05 -5.95
CA LEU A 121 -3.55 -3.65 -4.56
C LEU A 121 -2.35 -2.71 -4.43
N LEU A 122 -2.33 -1.94 -3.33
CA LEU A 122 -1.15 -1.24 -2.83
C LEU A 122 -0.72 -1.93 -1.53
N ASP A 123 0.40 -2.64 -1.59
CA ASP A 123 1.04 -3.25 -0.42
C ASP A 123 2.11 -2.31 0.12
N ASP A 124 1.81 -1.66 1.24
CA ASP A 124 2.81 -0.87 1.94
C ASP A 124 3.70 -1.80 2.77
N VAL A 125 4.73 -2.31 2.08
CA VAL A 125 5.57 -3.41 2.57
C VAL A 125 6.44 -2.94 3.73
N ILE A 126 6.24 -3.55 4.88
CA ILE A 126 7.08 -3.37 6.06
C ILE A 126 7.90 -4.64 6.26
N GLU A 127 9.21 -4.50 6.38
CA GLU A 127 10.12 -5.58 6.77
C GLU A 127 10.85 -5.22 8.05
N MET A 128 10.86 -6.15 8.97
CA MET A 128 11.52 -5.96 10.26
C MET A 128 12.67 -6.97 10.41
N PRO A 129 13.76 -6.60 11.09
CA PRO A 129 14.00 -5.31 11.76
C PRO A 129 14.35 -4.15 10.81
N THR A 130 14.57 -4.41 9.54
CA THR A 130 14.91 -3.39 8.53
C THR A 130 14.51 -3.83 7.13
N GLN A 131 14.25 -2.86 6.26
CA GLN A 131 14.01 -3.10 4.84
C GLN A 131 15.23 -3.71 4.16
N SER A 132 14.99 -4.63 3.23
CA SER A 132 16.02 -5.16 2.35
C SER A 132 15.52 -5.40 0.93
N LEU A 133 16.39 -5.19 -0.04
CA LEU A 133 16.05 -5.46 -1.46
C LEU A 133 15.76 -6.94 -1.73
N THR A 134 16.37 -7.86 -0.98
CA THR A 134 16.11 -9.29 -1.11
C THR A 134 14.69 -9.65 -0.63
N ALA A 135 14.27 -9.10 0.50
CA ALA A 135 12.93 -9.29 1.02
C ALA A 135 11.89 -8.67 0.06
N LEU A 136 12.13 -7.45 -0.42
CA LEU A 136 11.27 -6.78 -1.40
C LEU A 136 11.18 -7.56 -2.71
N GLU A 137 12.29 -8.09 -3.24
CA GLU A 137 12.28 -8.97 -4.41
C GLU A 137 11.41 -10.21 -4.21
N THR A 138 11.42 -10.76 -3.00
CA THR A 138 10.58 -11.92 -2.66
C THR A 138 9.09 -11.56 -2.67
N VAL A 139 8.72 -10.36 -2.22
CA VAL A 139 7.35 -9.83 -2.33
C VAL A 139 6.95 -9.67 -3.80
N PHE A 140 7.79 -9.01 -4.61
CA PHE A 140 7.53 -8.84 -6.04
C PHE A 140 7.34 -10.17 -6.76
N ARG A 141 8.17 -11.16 -6.47
CA ARG A 141 8.04 -12.52 -7.02
C ARG A 141 6.71 -13.16 -6.62
N GLY A 142 6.28 -13.03 -5.36
CA GLY A 142 5.00 -13.57 -4.91
C GLY A 142 3.82 -12.99 -5.68
N TYR A 143 3.78 -11.68 -5.89
CA TYR A 143 2.73 -11.03 -6.68
C TYR A 143 2.84 -11.31 -8.18
N GLU A 144 4.05 -11.50 -8.69
CA GLU A 144 4.26 -11.92 -10.07
C GLU A 144 3.67 -13.31 -10.32
N ASP A 145 3.99 -14.28 -9.44
CA ASP A 145 3.56 -15.67 -9.56
C ASP A 145 2.04 -15.83 -9.46
N ILE A 146 1.37 -15.04 -8.61
CA ILE A 146 -0.09 -15.07 -8.49
C ILE A 146 -0.81 -14.29 -9.60
N GLY A 147 -0.13 -13.40 -10.31
CA GLY A 147 -0.67 -12.68 -11.45
C GLY A 147 -1.49 -11.44 -11.14
N ILE A 148 -1.55 -10.97 -9.91
CA ILE A 148 -2.25 -9.73 -9.51
C ILE A 148 -1.46 -8.49 -9.92
N ARG A 149 -2.15 -7.35 -10.10
CA ARG A 149 -1.50 -6.03 -10.18
C ARG A 149 -1.17 -5.57 -8.77
N ALA A 150 0.06 -5.13 -8.53
CA ALA A 150 0.45 -4.62 -7.22
C ALA A 150 1.36 -3.40 -7.35
N ASN A 151 1.11 -2.42 -6.47
CA ASN A 151 2.02 -1.34 -6.16
C ASN A 151 2.65 -1.68 -4.81
N CYS A 152 3.93 -1.94 -4.76
CA CYS A 152 4.63 -2.36 -3.55
C CYS A 152 5.58 -1.26 -3.09
N SER A 153 5.59 -0.96 -1.81
CA SER A 153 6.51 0.01 -1.23
C SER A 153 7.68 -0.68 -0.51
N GLY A 154 8.58 0.14 -0.01
CA GLY A 154 9.46 -0.18 1.10
C GLY A 154 9.18 0.83 2.21
N ASN A 155 8.24 0.53 3.10
CA ASN A 155 7.87 1.43 4.19
C ASN A 155 9.05 1.70 5.12
N ILE A 156 9.17 2.93 5.58
CA ILE A 156 10.24 3.33 6.51
C ILE A 156 9.71 4.14 7.69
N VAL A 157 10.32 3.88 8.84
CA VAL A 157 10.32 4.73 10.03
C VAL A 157 11.77 5.13 10.29
N ASN A 158 12.12 6.42 10.19
CA ASN A 158 13.50 6.88 10.43
C ASN A 158 13.66 7.72 11.70
N ARG A 159 12.67 7.65 12.59
CA ARG A 159 12.77 8.07 14.00
C ARG A 159 12.65 6.84 14.90
N PRO A 160 13.24 6.80 16.11
CA PRO A 160 12.97 5.74 17.07
C PRO A 160 11.46 5.61 17.27
N TYR A 161 10.89 4.42 16.99
CA TYR A 161 9.44 4.26 17.01
C TYR A 161 8.82 4.66 18.35
N ILE A 162 9.50 4.39 19.46
CA ILE A 162 9.00 4.74 20.79
C ILE A 162 8.78 6.25 20.97
N ASP A 163 9.59 7.09 20.31
CA ASP A 163 9.47 8.56 20.38
C ASP A 163 8.34 9.11 19.49
N THR A 164 7.67 8.26 18.73
CA THR A 164 6.50 8.66 17.92
C THR A 164 5.20 8.66 18.71
N ILE A 165 5.25 8.20 19.96
CA ILE A 165 4.11 8.08 20.87
C ILE A 165 4.17 9.23 21.89
N PRO A 166 3.15 10.10 21.97
CA PRO A 166 3.11 11.18 22.95
C PRO A 166 3.15 10.65 24.39
N TYR A 167 3.77 11.41 25.27
CA TYR A 167 3.86 11.12 26.73
C TYR A 167 4.60 9.83 27.10
N VAL A 168 5.36 9.25 26.19
CA VAL A 168 6.06 7.97 26.44
C VAL A 168 7.08 8.07 27.59
N ASP A 169 7.71 9.23 27.76
CA ASP A 169 8.67 9.47 28.85
C ASP A 169 8.03 9.41 30.26
N GLU A 170 6.72 9.65 30.34
CA GLU A 170 5.96 9.58 31.60
C GLU A 170 5.44 8.16 31.88
N MET A 171 5.32 7.32 30.85
CA MET A 171 4.61 6.05 30.91
C MET A 171 5.52 4.82 30.91
N VAL A 172 6.73 4.94 30.35
CA VAL A 172 7.67 3.81 30.17
C VAL A 172 8.87 3.96 31.07
N PRO A 173 9.33 2.89 31.76
CA PRO A 173 10.55 2.91 32.58
C PRO A 173 11.77 3.40 31.79
N ALA A 174 12.63 4.22 32.43
CA ALA A 174 13.73 4.91 31.76
C ALA A 174 14.77 3.94 31.13
N ASP A 175 14.99 2.79 31.73
CA ASP A 175 15.89 1.74 31.24
C ASP A 175 15.36 1.11 29.94
N LEU A 176 14.06 0.82 29.87
CA LEU A 176 13.41 0.32 28.66
C LEU A 176 13.35 1.36 27.56
N LEU A 177 13.12 2.64 27.90
CA LEU A 177 13.19 3.74 26.94
C LEU A 177 14.58 3.87 26.33
N ALA A 178 15.62 3.78 27.17
CA ALA A 178 16.99 3.86 26.68
C ALA A 178 17.32 2.70 25.73
N GLU A 179 16.87 1.49 26.04
CA GLU A 179 17.04 0.32 25.17
C GLU A 179 16.27 0.47 23.83
N ALA A 180 15.02 0.89 23.89
CA ALA A 180 14.20 1.11 22.69
C ALA A 180 14.75 2.23 21.78
N ARG A 181 15.28 3.31 22.38
CA ARG A 181 15.90 4.44 21.66
C ARG A 181 17.27 4.08 21.08
N ALA A 182 17.93 3.06 21.59
CA ALA A 182 19.21 2.58 21.07
C ALA A 182 19.06 1.80 19.74
N VAL A 183 17.86 1.39 19.36
CA VAL A 183 17.58 0.79 18.04
C VAL A 183 17.69 1.87 16.98
N SER A 184 18.73 1.80 16.16
CA SER A 184 18.99 2.78 15.11
C SER A 184 18.10 2.49 13.88
N PRO A 185 17.22 3.40 13.48
CA PRO A 185 16.47 3.26 12.22
C PRO A 185 17.38 3.52 11.02
N LEU A 186 16.92 3.19 9.82
CA LEU A 186 17.57 3.58 8.56
C LEU A 186 17.67 5.11 8.45
N SER A 187 18.81 5.58 7.93
CA SER A 187 18.97 7.01 7.63
C SER A 187 18.13 7.41 6.40
N THR A 188 17.92 8.71 6.22
CA THR A 188 17.32 9.27 5.00
C THR A 188 18.11 8.85 3.76
N GLU A 189 19.45 8.94 3.80
CA GLU A 189 20.32 8.58 2.68
C GLU A 189 20.20 7.09 2.31
N ASP A 190 20.26 6.19 3.29
CA ASP A 190 20.12 4.74 3.06
C ASP A 190 18.77 4.41 2.45
N TYR A 191 17.70 5.06 2.90
CA TYR A 191 16.37 4.85 2.34
C TYR A 191 16.26 5.35 0.90
N LEU A 192 16.78 6.52 0.61
CA LEU A 192 16.76 7.05 -0.76
C LEU A 192 17.57 6.15 -1.70
N GLN A 193 18.71 5.64 -1.25
CA GLN A 193 19.50 4.69 -2.03
C GLN A 193 18.74 3.38 -2.26
N PHE A 194 18.12 2.83 -1.22
CA PHE A 194 17.24 1.66 -1.30
C PHE A 194 16.11 1.88 -2.31
N SER A 195 15.42 3.03 -2.23
CA SER A 195 14.28 3.34 -3.11
C SER A 195 14.70 3.51 -4.57
N LYS A 196 15.82 4.16 -4.85
CA LYS A 196 16.38 4.28 -6.22
C LYS A 196 16.74 2.93 -6.82
N GLU A 197 17.32 2.05 -6.02
CA GLU A 197 17.64 0.69 -6.46
C GLU A 197 16.35 -0.15 -6.65
N ALA A 198 15.36 -0.01 -5.78
CA ALA A 198 14.08 -0.68 -5.91
C ALA A 198 13.31 -0.23 -7.16
N LEU A 199 13.27 1.08 -7.46
CA LEU A 199 12.72 1.62 -8.70
C LEU A 199 13.41 1.01 -9.93
N THR A 200 14.74 0.96 -9.92
CA THR A 200 15.50 0.41 -11.04
C THR A 200 15.23 -1.09 -11.26
N ARG A 201 15.10 -1.87 -10.18
CA ARG A 201 15.01 -3.34 -10.25
C ARG A 201 13.59 -3.86 -10.43
N PHE A 202 12.60 -3.17 -9.88
CA PHE A 202 11.28 -3.73 -9.70
C PHE A 202 10.16 -2.96 -10.39
N ASP A 203 10.31 -1.65 -10.64
CA ASP A 203 9.24 -0.88 -11.27
C ASP A 203 8.97 -1.36 -12.70
N GLY A 204 7.69 -1.55 -13.02
CA GLY A 204 7.25 -2.10 -14.32
C GLY A 204 7.41 -3.61 -14.48
N ARG A 205 7.85 -4.34 -13.45
CA ARG A 205 8.06 -5.80 -13.50
C ARG A 205 6.78 -6.52 -13.94
N ALA A 206 6.93 -7.47 -14.86
CA ALA A 206 5.85 -8.22 -15.48
C ALA A 206 4.72 -7.35 -16.10
N GLY A 207 4.98 -6.07 -16.38
CA GLY A 207 4.00 -5.12 -16.95
C GLY A 207 2.85 -4.73 -16.02
N ARG A 208 2.88 -5.13 -14.74
CA ARG A 208 1.78 -4.92 -13.78
C ARG A 208 2.19 -4.67 -12.33
N LEU A 209 3.47 -4.73 -12.02
CA LEU A 209 3.99 -4.46 -10.69
C LEU A 209 4.75 -3.14 -10.69
N ARG A 210 4.49 -2.29 -9.70
CA ARG A 210 5.13 -0.98 -9.57
C ARG A 210 5.78 -0.86 -8.19
N TYR A 211 6.83 -0.06 -8.11
CA TYR A 211 7.38 0.36 -6.83
C TYR A 211 6.84 1.75 -6.47
N VAL A 212 6.46 1.95 -5.20
CA VAL A 212 6.00 3.22 -4.66
C VAL A 212 6.84 3.64 -3.45
N ILE A 213 6.95 4.94 -3.23
CA ILE A 213 7.75 5.52 -2.16
C ILE A 213 6.85 5.77 -0.97
N ALA A 214 7.18 5.22 0.20
CA ALA A 214 6.30 5.25 1.36
C ALA A 214 7.02 5.55 2.69
N PRO A 215 7.30 6.83 3.00
CA PRO A 215 7.59 7.19 4.38
C PRO A 215 6.37 6.95 5.26
N SER A 216 6.55 6.23 6.37
CA SER A 216 5.47 5.63 7.15
C SER A 216 4.39 6.62 7.60
N GLY A 217 4.78 7.72 8.20
CA GLY A 217 3.81 8.72 8.70
C GLY A 217 4.52 9.94 9.29
N PRO A 218 3.82 11.09 9.42
CA PRO A 218 4.43 12.37 9.80
C PRO A 218 5.21 12.33 11.12
N GLN A 219 4.67 11.65 12.13
CA GLN A 219 5.35 11.52 13.42
C GLN A 219 6.50 10.51 13.42
N ARG A 220 6.56 9.62 12.41
CA ARG A 220 7.50 8.49 12.32
C ARG A 220 8.72 8.80 11.48
N CYS A 221 8.67 9.87 10.70
CA CYS A 221 9.73 10.25 9.77
C CYS A 221 10.17 11.70 9.99
N THR A 222 11.39 12.00 9.56
CA THR A 222 11.91 13.36 9.61
C THR A 222 11.43 14.19 8.42
N ASP A 223 11.43 15.52 8.56
CA ASP A 223 11.07 16.47 7.50
C ASP A 223 11.93 16.28 6.26
N GLU A 224 13.24 16.08 6.49
CA GLU A 224 14.22 15.81 5.43
C GLU A 224 13.84 14.57 4.61
N LEU A 225 13.43 13.49 5.27
CA LEU A 225 13.00 12.28 4.56
C LEU A 225 11.73 12.55 3.75
N PHE A 226 10.73 13.24 4.31
CA PHE A 226 9.50 13.56 3.58
C PHE A 226 9.77 14.36 2.32
N ILE A 227 10.55 15.43 2.43
CA ILE A 227 10.89 16.30 1.30
C ILE A 227 11.63 15.50 0.22
N ALA A 228 12.71 14.82 0.58
CA ALA A 228 13.53 14.06 -0.36
C ALA A 228 12.78 12.87 -0.99
N ALA A 229 11.92 12.17 -0.23
CA ALA A 229 11.09 11.09 -0.73
C ALA A 229 10.02 11.59 -1.71
N ASN A 230 9.40 12.75 -1.44
CA ASN A 230 8.47 13.38 -2.36
C ASN A 230 9.17 13.83 -3.66
N GLU A 231 10.34 14.46 -3.57
CA GLU A 231 11.14 14.82 -4.74
C GLU A 231 11.47 13.60 -5.60
N LEU A 232 11.89 12.50 -4.98
CA LEU A 232 12.16 11.25 -5.67
C LEU A 232 10.89 10.68 -6.34
N SER A 233 9.72 10.82 -5.72
CA SER A 233 8.46 10.37 -6.31
C SER A 233 8.07 11.15 -7.56
N LEU A 234 8.30 12.47 -7.54
CA LEU A 234 8.06 13.35 -8.68
C LEU A 234 9.05 13.05 -9.83
N GLU A 235 10.35 12.86 -9.50
CA GLU A 235 11.39 12.52 -10.48
C GLU A 235 11.08 11.23 -11.26
N HIS A 236 10.55 10.22 -10.57
CA HIS A 236 10.28 8.89 -11.14
C HIS A 236 8.82 8.65 -11.54
N ASP A 237 7.97 9.66 -11.50
CA ASP A 237 6.54 9.55 -11.82
C ASP A 237 5.85 8.39 -11.07
N THR A 238 6.14 8.25 -9.77
CA THR A 238 5.59 7.21 -8.91
C THR A 238 4.81 7.78 -7.74
N THR A 239 4.02 6.93 -7.08
CA THR A 239 3.20 7.33 -5.92
C THR A 239 4.06 7.61 -4.70
N PHE A 240 3.70 8.66 -3.98
CA PHE A 240 4.15 8.97 -2.62
C PHE A 240 3.03 8.59 -1.65
N HIS A 241 3.25 7.58 -0.81
CA HIS A 241 2.22 7.00 0.05
C HIS A 241 2.53 7.20 1.53
N VAL A 242 1.56 7.68 2.32
CA VAL A 242 1.77 8.07 3.73
C VAL A 242 0.56 7.71 4.57
N HIS A 243 0.77 7.16 5.78
CA HIS A 243 -0.29 7.00 6.78
C HIS A 243 -0.57 8.32 7.49
N VAL A 244 -1.83 8.74 7.51
CA VAL A 244 -2.24 10.00 8.14
C VAL A 244 -3.55 9.85 8.88
N LEU A 245 -3.58 10.25 10.15
CA LEU A 245 -4.80 10.36 10.97
C LEU A 245 -5.62 9.06 11.02
N GLU A 246 -4.93 7.94 11.15
CA GLU A 246 -5.52 6.62 11.31
C GLU A 246 -6.21 6.48 12.68
N THR A 247 -5.59 7.03 13.72
CA THR A 247 -6.10 6.96 15.10
C THR A 247 -6.32 8.32 15.70
N LYS A 248 -7.12 8.37 16.78
CA LYS A 248 -7.27 9.58 17.58
C LYS A 248 -5.93 10.04 18.21
N MET A 249 -5.05 9.09 18.54
CA MET A 249 -3.73 9.39 19.06
C MET A 249 -2.91 10.19 18.05
N GLN A 250 -2.98 9.87 16.77
CA GLN A 250 -2.29 10.64 15.73
C GLN A 250 -2.82 12.08 15.62
N ALA A 251 -4.11 12.30 15.86
CA ALA A 251 -4.66 13.66 15.95
C ALA A 251 -4.12 14.44 17.18
N VAL A 252 -3.90 13.74 18.31
CA VAL A 252 -3.22 14.32 19.48
C VAL A 252 -1.76 14.60 19.15
N THR A 253 -1.06 13.65 18.56
CA THR A 253 0.35 13.76 18.15
C THR A 253 0.60 14.98 17.26
N GLY A 254 -0.28 15.25 16.31
CA GLY A 254 -0.18 16.44 15.45
C GLY A 254 -0.13 17.73 16.26
N ARG A 255 -0.99 17.86 17.25
CA ARG A 255 -1.05 19.04 18.12
C ARG A 255 0.13 19.14 19.07
N GLU A 256 0.52 18.02 19.68
CA GLU A 256 1.60 17.98 20.66
C GLU A 256 2.99 18.17 20.03
N PHE A 257 3.24 17.58 18.85
CA PHE A 257 4.55 17.62 18.20
C PHE A 257 4.72 18.80 17.25
N TYR A 258 3.64 19.23 16.58
CA TYR A 258 3.70 20.20 15.48
C TYR A 258 2.81 21.44 15.69
N GLY A 259 1.94 21.43 16.69
CA GLY A 259 0.99 22.53 16.93
C GLY A 259 -0.11 22.67 15.87
N SER A 260 -0.26 21.68 14.99
CA SER A 260 -1.19 21.66 13.85
C SER A 260 -1.81 20.27 13.66
N THR A 261 -2.66 20.10 12.66
CA THR A 261 -3.03 18.75 12.22
C THR A 261 -1.85 18.11 11.45
N LEU A 262 -1.85 16.78 11.31
CA LEU A 262 -0.80 16.11 10.54
C LEU A 262 -0.90 16.40 9.04
N VAL A 263 -2.09 16.76 8.54
CA VAL A 263 -2.27 17.16 7.13
C VAL A 263 -1.71 18.57 6.92
N GLU A 264 -2.07 19.54 7.78
CA GLU A 264 -1.50 20.90 7.75
C GLU A 264 0.04 20.89 7.86
N TYR A 265 0.58 19.99 8.68
CA TYR A 265 2.02 19.81 8.79
C TYR A 265 2.64 19.30 7.48
N LEU A 266 2.08 18.26 6.84
CA LEU A 266 2.55 17.76 5.53
C LEU A 266 2.41 18.84 4.43
N ASP A 267 1.34 19.61 4.45
CA ASP A 267 1.16 20.73 3.53
C ASP A 267 2.26 21.78 3.71
N SER A 268 2.59 22.11 4.96
CA SER A 268 3.67 23.05 5.27
C SER A 268 5.06 22.60 4.77
N LEU A 269 5.28 21.28 4.61
CA LEU A 269 6.48 20.73 4.00
C LEU A 269 6.43 20.72 2.46
N GLY A 270 5.28 21.04 1.86
CA GLY A 270 5.09 21.05 0.41
C GLY A 270 5.04 19.65 -0.23
N VAL A 271 4.70 18.62 0.55
CA VAL A 271 4.71 17.21 0.08
C VAL A 271 3.34 16.68 -0.32
N LEU A 272 2.28 17.48 -0.16
CA LEU A 272 0.93 17.13 -0.63
C LEU A 272 0.78 17.51 -2.11
N THR A 273 1.34 16.69 -2.97
CA THR A 273 1.30 16.85 -4.42
C THR A 273 0.26 15.91 -5.05
N ASP A 274 0.08 15.98 -6.36
CA ASP A 274 -0.78 15.06 -7.13
C ASP A 274 -0.28 13.60 -7.11
N ARG A 275 0.92 13.34 -6.61
CA ARG A 275 1.48 12.01 -6.37
C ARG A 275 1.18 11.46 -4.98
N ALA A 276 0.74 12.32 -4.06
CA ALA A 276 0.48 11.93 -2.69
C ALA A 276 -0.80 11.12 -2.56
N THR A 277 -0.72 10.00 -1.83
CA THR A 277 -1.86 9.22 -1.38
C THR A 277 -1.80 9.08 0.13
N LEU A 278 -2.87 9.45 0.80
CA LEU A 278 -2.98 9.41 2.26
C LEU A 278 -3.80 8.19 2.66
N ALA A 279 -3.15 7.23 3.32
CA ALA A 279 -3.87 6.11 3.92
C ALA A 279 -4.65 6.56 5.15
N HIS A 280 -5.85 6.01 5.33
CA HIS A 280 -6.76 6.21 6.45
C HIS A 280 -7.54 7.53 6.42
N GLY A 281 -6.98 8.65 6.91
CA GLY A 281 -7.71 9.93 6.97
C GLY A 281 -8.98 9.92 7.84
N ILE A 282 -9.03 9.08 8.89
CA ILE A 282 -10.25 8.84 9.70
C ILE A 282 -10.54 10.04 10.60
N TRP A 283 -9.51 10.73 11.07
CA TRP A 283 -9.60 11.82 12.02
C TRP A 283 -9.32 13.19 11.38
N LEU A 284 -9.66 13.33 10.10
CA LEU A 284 -9.60 14.61 9.39
C LEU A 284 -10.55 15.64 10.01
N THR A 285 -10.12 16.89 10.00
CA THR A 285 -10.97 18.05 10.31
C THR A 285 -11.50 18.65 9.00
N ALA A 286 -12.47 19.56 9.10
CA ALA A 286 -12.96 20.28 7.92
C ALA A 286 -11.88 21.18 7.27
N GLY A 287 -10.83 21.54 8.01
CA GLY A 287 -9.69 22.30 7.50
C GLY A 287 -8.66 21.47 6.77
N ASP A 288 -8.69 20.14 6.91
CA ASP A 288 -7.78 19.21 6.25
C ASP A 288 -8.27 18.83 4.83
N VAL A 289 -9.51 19.12 4.49
CA VAL A 289 -10.19 18.83 3.23
C VAL A 289 -10.31 20.09 2.38
#